data_4b61de18fea2b8cfe18abd84119e1e18
#
_entry.id   4b61de18fea2b8cfe18abd84119e1e18
#
_cell.length_a   1.000
_cell.length_b   1.000
_cell.length_c   1.000
_cell.angle_alpha   90.00
_cell.angle_beta   90.00
_cell.angle_gamma   90.00
#
_symmetry.space_group_name_H-M   'P 1'
#
loop_
_entity.id
_entity.type
_entity.pdbx_description
1 polymer ?
#
loop_
_entity_poly.entity_id
_entity_poly.type
_entity_poly.pdbx_seq_one_letter_code
_entity_poly.pdbx_strand_id
1 'polypeptide(L)'
;MPSSLSESDHKESTMQVSIIGSGNVAHVFGLRLKERGCTIREVVGRTIEDVDGLGRSLAARTEKDMSKLDGESDIYLLAVNDDAIKEVAAQLPPTQALVAHCSGSTPLQSIPHGKRAVLWPLQSIHEGVEYRWEDMNIVLESDTDLGTVEAINLIDKLGAKSVQMDKESRSRAHLVAVILNNFGNHLLHMADVLCSEKGMDRRLFQDLMLYTLSVEGQAKDHQTGPAIRGDDRIIQKHLKELEGHPTFHSIYESMSKSISQS
;
A
#
# COMPACT_ATOMS: atom_id res chain seq x y z
N MET A 1 -56.44 7.29 21.24
CA MET A 1 -55.19 8.04 21.36
C MET A 1 -54.07 7.07 21.06
N PRO A 2 -53.45 7.05 19.88
CA PRO A 2 -52.23 6.25 19.64
C PRO A 2 -51.05 7.07 20.14
N SER A 3 -50.25 6.45 21.02
CA SER A 3 -48.99 6.95 21.54
C SER A 3 -47.95 7.04 20.42
N SER A 4 -47.43 8.24 20.21
CA SER A 4 -46.29 8.51 19.34
C SER A 4 -45.04 7.80 19.88
N LEU A 5 -44.58 6.78 19.19
CA LEU A 5 -43.24 6.26 19.36
C LEU A 5 -42.26 7.32 18.82
N SER A 6 -41.45 7.87 19.71
CA SER A 6 -40.35 8.75 19.35
C SER A 6 -39.34 7.96 18.56
N GLU A 7 -39.18 8.28 17.29
CA GLU A 7 -37.98 7.91 16.51
C GLU A 7 -36.80 8.56 17.23
N SER A 8 -36.04 7.74 17.95
CA SER A 8 -34.74 8.15 18.45
C SER A 8 -33.82 8.26 17.25
N ASP A 9 -33.50 9.47 16.83
CA ASP A 9 -32.43 9.85 15.94
C ASP A 9 -31.11 9.27 16.50
N HIS A 10 -30.78 8.06 16.13
CA HIS A 10 -29.42 7.57 16.23
C HIS A 10 -28.59 8.31 15.16
N LYS A 11 -28.16 9.52 15.50
CA LYS A 11 -27.10 10.20 14.79
C LYS A 11 -25.87 9.27 14.89
N GLU A 12 -25.62 8.47 13.84
CA GLU A 12 -24.36 7.72 13.75
C GLU A 12 -23.23 8.71 14.00
N SER A 13 -22.48 8.51 15.07
CA SER A 13 -21.35 9.37 15.39
C SER A 13 -20.34 9.26 14.25
N THR A 14 -20.01 10.39 13.64
CA THR A 14 -19.05 10.45 12.54
C THR A 14 -17.69 9.97 13.05
N MET A 15 -17.08 8.98 12.38
CA MET A 15 -15.76 8.47 12.74
C MET A 15 -14.71 9.59 12.70
N GLN A 16 -13.98 9.77 13.79
CA GLN A 16 -12.94 10.77 13.98
C GLN A 16 -11.56 10.16 13.74
N VAL A 17 -10.80 10.69 12.79
CA VAL A 17 -9.49 10.14 12.41
C VAL A 17 -8.41 11.22 12.50
N SER A 18 -7.31 10.92 13.18
CA SER A 18 -6.09 11.72 13.11
C SER A 18 -5.06 10.98 12.24
N ILE A 19 -4.42 11.70 11.33
CA ILE A 19 -3.43 11.16 10.38
C ILE A 19 -2.06 11.68 10.77
N ILE A 20 -1.11 10.76 10.99
CA ILE A 20 0.28 11.08 11.28
C ILE A 20 1.11 10.72 10.05
N GLY A 21 1.62 11.75 9.37
CA GLY A 21 2.33 11.65 8.11
C GLY A 21 1.77 12.58 7.04
N SER A 22 2.54 12.83 5.99
CA SER A 22 2.21 13.72 4.86
C SER A 22 2.52 13.09 3.50
N GLY A 23 2.78 11.78 3.45
CA GLY A 23 3.09 11.06 2.22
C GLY A 23 1.83 10.63 1.44
N ASN A 24 2.06 9.91 0.34
CA ASN A 24 1.00 9.45 -0.56
C ASN A 24 -0.17 8.74 0.15
N VAL A 25 0.12 7.86 1.11
CA VAL A 25 -0.94 7.16 1.86
C VAL A 25 -1.77 8.14 2.69
N ALA A 26 -1.12 9.10 3.38
CA ALA A 26 -1.83 10.14 4.14
C ALA A 26 -2.77 10.96 3.27
N HIS A 27 -2.31 11.37 2.08
CA HIS A 27 -3.12 12.11 1.11
C HIS A 27 -4.28 11.28 0.59
N VAL A 28 -4.01 10.12 0.04
CA VAL A 28 -5.02 9.28 -0.64
C VAL A 28 -6.07 8.76 0.35
N PHE A 29 -5.63 8.23 1.50
CA PHE A 29 -6.57 7.73 2.52
C PHE A 29 -7.33 8.88 3.18
N GLY A 30 -6.64 9.98 3.51
CA GLY A 30 -7.26 11.15 4.14
C GLY A 30 -8.37 11.75 3.29
N LEU A 31 -8.12 11.98 2.00
CA LEU A 31 -9.13 12.49 1.07
C LEU A 31 -10.30 11.51 0.95
N ARG A 32 -10.00 10.22 0.79
CA ARG A 32 -11.04 9.20 0.67
C ARG A 32 -11.91 9.09 1.91
N LEU A 33 -11.33 9.07 3.11
CA LEU A 33 -12.08 9.04 4.37
C LEU A 33 -12.99 10.25 4.52
N LYS A 34 -12.48 11.44 4.19
CA LYS A 34 -13.28 12.68 4.19
C LYS A 34 -14.46 12.59 3.21
N GLU A 35 -14.25 12.13 1.97
CA GLU A 35 -15.31 11.90 0.98
C GLU A 35 -16.38 10.93 1.50
N ARG A 36 -15.98 9.96 2.30
CA ARG A 36 -16.86 8.94 2.89
C ARG A 36 -17.47 9.35 4.21
N GLY A 37 -17.37 10.63 4.56
CA GLY A 37 -18.04 11.22 5.71
C GLY A 37 -17.32 11.06 7.04
N CYS A 38 -16.05 10.65 7.05
CA CYS A 38 -15.23 10.72 8.26
C CYS A 38 -14.78 12.16 8.52
N THR A 39 -14.61 12.52 9.79
CA THR A 39 -13.98 13.79 10.17
C THR A 39 -12.48 13.55 10.36
N ILE A 40 -11.65 14.22 9.57
CA ILE A 40 -10.22 14.25 9.82
C ILE A 40 -9.95 15.38 10.82
N ARG A 41 -9.57 15.02 12.05
CA ARG A 41 -9.35 15.98 13.11
C ARG A 41 -8.04 16.71 12.97
N GLU A 42 -6.98 15.91 12.79
CA GLU A 42 -5.61 16.42 12.79
C GLU A 42 -4.77 15.72 11.73
N VAL A 43 -3.86 16.49 11.15
CA VAL A 43 -2.76 15.98 10.33
C VAL A 43 -1.45 16.40 10.98
N VAL A 44 -0.63 15.43 11.33
CA VAL A 44 0.63 15.67 12.05
C VAL A 44 1.81 15.29 11.15
N GLY A 45 2.80 16.17 11.07
CA GLY A 45 4.03 15.95 10.32
C GLY A 45 5.26 16.46 11.05
N ARG A 46 6.43 16.35 10.42
CA ARG A 46 7.69 16.82 10.99
C ARG A 46 7.78 18.34 11.05
N THR A 47 7.21 18.99 10.04
CA THR A 47 7.07 20.44 9.98
C THR A 47 5.64 20.80 9.61
N ILE A 48 5.22 22.05 9.89
CA ILE A 48 3.89 22.51 9.49
C ILE A 48 3.79 22.60 7.96
N GLU A 49 4.87 22.99 7.29
CA GLU A 49 4.95 23.07 5.84
C GLU A 49 4.64 21.73 5.16
N ASP A 50 5.07 20.61 5.76
CA ASP A 50 4.83 19.25 5.25
C ASP A 50 3.35 18.87 5.24
N VAL A 51 2.57 19.40 6.19
CA VAL A 51 1.17 18.97 6.42
C VAL A 51 0.11 20.05 6.11
N ASP A 52 0.52 21.29 5.92
CA ASP A 52 -0.42 22.43 5.76
C ASP A 52 -1.30 22.30 4.53
N GLY A 53 -0.73 21.85 3.40
CA GLY A 53 -1.50 21.59 2.17
C GLY A 53 -2.55 20.50 2.36
N LEU A 54 -2.16 19.38 2.95
CA LEU A 54 -3.05 18.27 3.25
C LEU A 54 -4.10 18.66 4.29
N GLY A 55 -3.70 19.35 5.37
CA GLY A 55 -4.62 19.83 6.40
C GLY A 55 -5.71 20.73 5.84
N ARG A 56 -5.37 21.68 4.95
CA ARG A 56 -6.38 22.52 4.26
C ARG A 56 -7.32 21.67 3.40
N SER A 57 -6.80 20.72 2.62
CA SER A 57 -7.62 19.84 1.78
C SER A 57 -8.58 18.99 2.59
N LEU A 58 -8.16 18.58 3.79
CA LEU A 58 -8.95 17.75 4.70
C LEU A 58 -9.86 18.58 5.65
N ALA A 59 -9.67 19.90 5.72
CA ALA A 59 -10.27 20.78 6.73
C ALA A 59 -9.91 20.33 8.16
N ALA A 60 -8.68 19.86 8.34
CA ALA A 60 -8.13 19.33 9.58
C ALA A 60 -7.15 20.31 10.22
N ARG A 61 -6.97 20.23 11.53
CA ARG A 61 -5.92 20.95 12.25
C ARG A 61 -4.57 20.37 11.86
N THR A 62 -3.59 21.24 11.63
CA THR A 62 -2.20 20.82 11.37
C THR A 62 -1.34 21.01 12.59
N GLU A 63 -0.49 20.05 12.91
CA GLU A 63 0.36 20.06 14.07
C GLU A 63 1.71 19.38 13.78
N LYS A 64 2.77 19.76 14.45
CA LYS A 64 4.09 19.12 14.40
C LYS A 64 4.49 18.47 15.73
N ASP A 65 3.80 18.78 16.78
CA ASP A 65 4.07 18.33 18.14
C ASP A 65 3.00 17.32 18.57
N MET A 66 3.40 16.05 18.65
CA MET A 66 2.52 14.95 19.04
C MET A 66 1.88 15.14 20.42
N SER A 67 2.56 15.88 21.32
CA SER A 67 2.04 16.16 22.67
C SER A 67 0.80 17.08 22.69
N LYS A 68 0.53 17.74 21.55
CA LYS A 68 -0.62 18.65 21.39
C LYS A 68 -1.83 17.99 20.74
N LEU A 69 -1.77 16.69 20.44
CA LEU A 69 -2.93 15.94 20.01
C LEU A 69 -4.02 16.01 21.08
N ASP A 70 -5.29 16.23 20.66
CA ASP A 70 -6.40 16.39 21.59
C ASP A 70 -6.86 15.09 22.26
N GLY A 71 -6.43 13.93 21.77
CA GLY A 71 -6.73 12.61 22.32
C GLY A 71 -8.15 12.10 22.03
N GLU A 72 -8.95 12.83 21.24
CA GLU A 72 -10.36 12.53 21.02
C GLU A 72 -10.65 11.79 19.69
N SER A 73 -9.63 11.33 18.98
CA SER A 73 -9.81 10.53 17.78
C SER A 73 -10.20 9.11 18.11
N ASP A 74 -11.08 8.54 17.27
CA ASP A 74 -11.39 7.10 17.29
C ASP A 74 -10.22 6.28 16.75
N ILE A 75 -9.47 6.87 15.79
CA ILE A 75 -8.38 6.22 15.06
C ILE A 75 -7.20 7.17 14.87
N TYR A 76 -6.00 6.67 15.14
CA TYR A 76 -4.73 7.27 14.73
C TYR A 76 -4.13 6.45 13.59
N LEU A 77 -4.07 7.03 12.39
CA LEU A 77 -3.50 6.39 11.21
C LEU A 77 -2.06 6.86 11.01
N LEU A 78 -1.10 5.96 11.23
CA LEU A 78 0.34 6.21 11.05
C LEU A 78 0.72 5.96 9.58
N ALA A 79 0.77 7.01 8.80
CA ALA A 79 1.14 7.02 7.38
C ALA A 79 2.54 7.62 7.18
N VAL A 80 3.50 7.15 7.95
CA VAL A 80 4.91 7.54 7.97
C VAL A 80 5.79 6.44 7.37
N ASN A 81 7.08 6.74 7.13
CA ASN A 81 8.05 5.73 6.70
C ASN A 81 8.16 4.59 7.73
N ASP A 82 8.40 3.38 7.27
CA ASP A 82 8.46 2.15 8.08
C ASP A 82 9.37 2.29 9.30
N ASP A 83 10.57 2.86 9.13
CA ASP A 83 11.56 3.06 10.19
C ASP A 83 11.09 4.03 11.29
N ALA A 84 10.15 4.93 10.97
CA ALA A 84 9.65 5.92 11.92
C ALA A 84 8.43 5.43 12.73
N ILE A 85 7.76 4.34 12.30
CA ILE A 85 6.49 3.89 12.90
C ILE A 85 6.63 3.68 14.41
N LYS A 86 7.66 2.96 14.85
CA LYS A 86 7.86 2.64 16.27
C LYS A 86 8.05 3.89 17.14
N GLU A 87 8.88 4.82 16.68
CA GLU A 87 9.15 6.06 17.39
C GLU A 87 7.93 6.97 17.46
N VAL A 88 7.24 7.12 16.32
CA VAL A 88 6.03 7.94 16.21
C VAL A 88 4.89 7.35 17.05
N ALA A 89 4.67 6.03 17.00
CA ALA A 89 3.66 5.37 17.82
C ALA A 89 3.91 5.57 19.32
N ALA A 90 5.17 5.56 19.77
CA ALA A 90 5.52 5.75 21.17
C ALA A 90 5.29 7.19 21.67
N GLN A 91 5.19 8.18 20.77
CA GLN A 91 4.93 9.58 21.12
C GLN A 91 3.42 9.89 21.23
N LEU A 92 2.54 8.99 20.79
CA LEU A 92 1.10 9.17 20.96
C LEU A 92 0.73 9.19 22.46
N PRO A 93 -0.23 10.06 22.86
CA PRO A 93 -0.74 10.02 24.23
C PRO A 93 -1.38 8.67 24.53
N PRO A 94 -1.48 8.27 25.82
CA PRO A 94 -2.26 7.10 26.20
C PRO A 94 -3.67 7.18 25.62
N THR A 95 -4.08 6.18 24.86
CA THR A 95 -5.34 6.22 24.13
C THR A 95 -6.07 4.87 24.14
N GLN A 96 -7.41 4.94 24.05
CA GLN A 96 -8.28 3.79 23.75
C GLN A 96 -8.66 3.72 22.26
N ALA A 97 -8.20 4.68 21.46
CA ALA A 97 -8.38 4.67 20.02
C ALA A 97 -7.66 3.51 19.36
N LEU A 98 -8.08 3.13 18.17
CA LEU A 98 -7.31 2.24 17.32
C LEU A 98 -6.07 2.99 16.79
N VAL A 99 -4.89 2.43 16.99
CA VAL A 99 -3.65 2.92 16.37
C VAL A 99 -3.27 1.97 15.25
N ALA A 100 -3.20 2.47 14.02
CA ALA A 100 -2.93 1.64 12.86
C ALA A 100 -1.78 2.20 12.01
N HIS A 101 -0.94 1.32 11.44
CA HIS A 101 0.04 1.70 10.43
C HIS A 101 -0.21 1.01 9.09
N CYS A 102 0.35 1.58 7.99
CA CYS A 102 0.12 1.11 6.63
C CYS A 102 1.29 0.33 6.02
N SER A 103 2.28 -0.07 6.83
CA SER A 103 3.46 -0.80 6.35
C SER A 103 3.18 -2.29 6.18
N GLY A 104 3.59 -2.86 5.04
CA GLY A 104 3.56 -4.31 4.80
C GLY A 104 4.66 -5.08 5.55
N SER A 105 5.77 -4.41 5.92
CA SER A 105 6.96 -5.04 6.51
C SER A 105 7.06 -4.84 8.02
N THR A 106 6.58 -3.73 8.57
CA THR A 106 6.73 -3.37 9.98
C THR A 106 5.86 -4.26 10.86
N PRO A 107 6.41 -4.82 11.98
CA PRO A 107 5.62 -5.64 12.90
C PRO A 107 4.50 -4.85 13.60
N LEU A 108 3.35 -5.49 13.81
CA LEU A 108 2.24 -4.93 14.60
C LEU A 108 2.69 -4.46 15.99
N GLN A 109 3.62 -5.19 16.61
CA GLN A 109 4.18 -4.89 17.93
C GLN A 109 5.02 -3.62 17.99
N SER A 110 5.29 -2.97 16.85
CA SER A 110 5.89 -1.64 16.81
C SER A 110 4.97 -0.57 17.39
N ILE A 111 3.66 -0.86 17.50
CA ILE A 111 2.66 -0.02 18.16
C ILE A 111 2.54 -0.46 19.61
N PRO A 112 2.90 0.38 20.62
CA PRO A 112 2.83 0.01 22.05
C PRO A 112 1.45 0.18 22.69
N HIS A 113 0.39 0.43 21.89
CA HIS A 113 -0.97 0.69 22.36
C HIS A 113 -1.82 -0.59 22.35
N GLY A 114 -2.90 -0.62 23.18
CA GLY A 114 -3.74 -1.79 23.39
C GLY A 114 -4.57 -2.21 22.18
N LYS A 115 -5.21 -1.24 21.48
CA LYS A 115 -5.88 -1.50 20.21
C LYS A 115 -4.97 -1.07 19.07
N ARG A 116 -4.52 -2.03 18.28
CA ARG A 116 -3.57 -1.79 17.20
C ARG A 116 -3.88 -2.63 15.99
N ALA A 117 -3.55 -2.09 14.80
CA ALA A 117 -3.70 -2.79 13.54
C ALA A 117 -2.61 -2.44 12.53
N VAL A 118 -2.38 -3.36 11.60
CA VAL A 118 -1.75 -3.09 10.32
C VAL A 118 -2.85 -2.98 9.26
N LEU A 119 -2.82 -1.95 8.46
CA LEU A 119 -3.75 -1.69 7.35
C LEU A 119 -2.94 -1.45 6.07
N TRP A 120 -2.36 -2.52 5.56
CA TRP A 120 -1.45 -2.43 4.41
C TRP A 120 -2.20 -2.59 3.09
N PRO A 121 -2.31 -1.52 2.26
CA PRO A 121 -2.91 -1.64 0.92
C PRO A 121 -2.02 -2.49 0.01
N LEU A 122 -2.61 -3.52 -0.63
CA LEU A 122 -1.95 -4.30 -1.69
C LEU A 122 -1.96 -3.53 -3.01
N GLN A 123 -1.50 -2.29 -2.96
CA GLN A 123 -1.50 -1.35 -4.07
C GLN A 123 -0.35 -0.35 -3.89
N SER A 124 0.30 0.03 -4.99
CA SER A 124 1.18 1.20 -4.98
C SER A 124 0.32 2.46 -4.90
N ILE A 125 0.52 3.23 -3.84
CA ILE A 125 -0.27 4.44 -3.57
C ILE A 125 0.52 5.67 -4.03
N HIS A 126 -0.08 6.45 -4.91
CA HIS A 126 0.46 7.71 -5.43
C HIS A 126 -0.60 8.81 -5.37
N GLU A 127 -0.23 9.99 -4.93
CA GLU A 127 -1.09 11.17 -4.96
C GLU A 127 -1.49 11.49 -6.41
N GLY A 128 -2.74 11.94 -6.62
CA GLY A 128 -3.26 12.29 -7.94
C GLY A 128 -3.68 11.12 -8.82
N VAL A 129 -3.60 9.89 -8.31
CA VAL A 129 -4.12 8.69 -9.00
C VAL A 129 -5.52 8.37 -8.50
N GLU A 130 -6.45 8.13 -9.42
CA GLU A 130 -7.77 7.59 -9.09
C GLU A 130 -7.67 6.07 -8.87
N TYR A 131 -8.24 5.60 -7.75
CA TYR A 131 -8.27 4.19 -7.39
C TYR A 131 -9.69 3.65 -7.44
N ARG A 132 -9.83 2.43 -7.96
CA ARG A 132 -11.05 1.64 -7.82
C ARG A 132 -11.03 0.98 -6.44
N TRP A 133 -11.58 1.68 -5.46
CA TRP A 133 -11.54 1.27 -4.06
C TRP A 133 -12.20 -0.09 -3.82
N GLU A 134 -13.27 -0.39 -4.56
CA GLU A 134 -13.97 -1.67 -4.53
C GLU A 134 -13.11 -2.87 -4.96
N ASP A 135 -12.01 -2.63 -5.67
CA ASP A 135 -11.04 -3.65 -6.08
C ASP A 135 -9.79 -3.67 -5.21
N MET A 136 -9.61 -2.67 -4.36
CA MET A 136 -8.45 -2.57 -3.49
C MET A 136 -8.55 -3.55 -2.31
N ASN A 137 -7.55 -4.41 -2.17
CA ASN A 137 -7.40 -5.25 -0.99
C ASN A 137 -6.51 -4.52 0.03
N ILE A 138 -6.97 -4.44 1.28
CA ILE A 138 -6.18 -3.96 2.42
C ILE A 138 -5.93 -5.15 3.35
N VAL A 139 -4.68 -5.51 3.51
CA VAL A 139 -4.28 -6.54 4.45
C VAL A 139 -4.43 -6.00 5.87
N LEU A 140 -5.17 -6.75 6.67
CA LEU A 140 -5.44 -6.46 8.08
C LEU A 140 -4.73 -7.46 8.98
N GLU A 141 -3.91 -6.98 9.90
CA GLU A 141 -3.42 -7.73 11.05
C GLU A 141 -3.80 -6.96 12.32
N SER A 142 -4.39 -7.64 13.29
CA SER A 142 -4.68 -7.11 14.63
C SER A 142 -4.61 -8.25 15.64
N ASP A 143 -4.27 -7.97 16.88
CA ASP A 143 -4.15 -8.97 17.95
C ASP A 143 -5.27 -8.86 19.01
N THR A 144 -6.30 -8.05 18.75
CA THR A 144 -7.50 -7.93 19.57
C THR A 144 -8.78 -7.93 18.74
N ASP A 145 -9.86 -8.50 19.26
CA ASP A 145 -11.16 -8.52 18.58
C ASP A 145 -11.68 -7.10 18.31
N LEU A 146 -11.58 -6.19 19.29
CA LEU A 146 -12.00 -4.80 19.14
C LEU A 146 -11.17 -4.07 18.10
N GLY A 147 -9.85 -4.24 18.10
CA GLY A 147 -8.97 -3.67 17.08
C GLY A 147 -9.32 -4.17 15.68
N THR A 148 -9.65 -5.45 15.55
CA THR A 148 -10.08 -6.05 14.28
C THR A 148 -11.38 -5.43 13.78
N VAL A 149 -12.39 -5.29 14.64
CA VAL A 149 -13.69 -4.69 14.27
C VAL A 149 -13.54 -3.23 13.85
N GLU A 150 -12.80 -2.44 14.64
CA GLU A 150 -12.56 -1.02 14.32
C GLU A 150 -11.75 -0.85 13.01
N ALA A 151 -10.78 -1.72 12.78
CA ALA A 151 -9.99 -1.73 11.54
C ALA A 151 -10.85 -2.10 10.31
N ILE A 152 -11.73 -3.10 10.42
CA ILE A 152 -12.70 -3.43 9.36
C ILE A 152 -13.60 -2.25 9.07
N ASN A 153 -14.14 -1.59 10.10
CA ASN A 153 -15.00 -0.41 9.92
C ASN A 153 -14.27 0.71 9.18
N LEU A 154 -12.97 0.94 9.45
CA LEU A 154 -12.18 1.93 8.72
C LEU A 154 -11.98 1.53 7.25
N ILE A 155 -11.68 0.25 6.98
CA ILE A 155 -11.54 -0.28 5.62
C ILE A 155 -12.85 -0.16 4.83
N ASP A 156 -13.98 -0.44 5.46
CA ASP A 156 -15.31 -0.27 4.86
C ASP A 156 -15.62 1.20 4.56
N LYS A 157 -15.19 2.13 5.44
CA LYS A 157 -15.28 3.57 5.14
C LYS A 157 -14.43 3.96 3.93
N LEU A 158 -13.28 3.34 3.71
CA LEU A 158 -12.50 3.53 2.48
C LEU A 158 -13.22 2.95 1.25
N GLY A 159 -14.12 2.00 1.42
CA GLY A 159 -14.80 1.26 0.36
C GLY A 159 -13.94 0.15 -0.24
N ALA A 160 -12.93 -0.31 0.50
CA ALA A 160 -11.99 -1.35 0.12
C ALA A 160 -12.36 -2.72 0.72
N LYS A 161 -11.65 -3.78 0.31
CA LYS A 161 -11.84 -5.13 0.84
C LYS A 161 -10.81 -5.43 1.92
N SER A 162 -11.25 -5.93 3.08
CA SER A 162 -10.33 -6.39 4.12
C SER A 162 -9.88 -7.84 3.85
N VAL A 163 -8.58 -8.10 3.99
CA VAL A 163 -7.98 -9.43 3.92
C VAL A 163 -7.19 -9.68 5.19
N GLN A 164 -7.74 -10.50 6.08
CA GLN A 164 -7.05 -10.80 7.35
C GLN A 164 -5.86 -11.72 7.10
N MET A 165 -4.72 -11.34 7.66
CA MET A 165 -3.49 -12.13 7.63
C MET A 165 -2.80 -12.07 9.00
N ASP A 166 -2.17 -13.18 9.38
CA ASP A 166 -1.21 -13.17 10.48
C ASP A 166 0.14 -12.56 10.02
N LYS A 167 1.03 -12.36 10.96
CA LYS A 167 2.37 -11.77 10.73
C LYS A 167 3.16 -12.52 9.64
N GLU A 168 3.13 -13.86 9.67
CA GLU A 168 3.92 -14.69 8.75
C GLU A 168 3.36 -14.61 7.33
N SER A 169 2.04 -14.71 7.19
CA SER A 169 1.32 -14.58 5.93
C SER A 169 1.51 -13.18 5.33
N ARG A 170 1.41 -12.11 6.14
CA ARG A 170 1.64 -10.73 5.70
C ARG A 170 3.08 -10.53 5.23
N SER A 171 4.06 -11.04 5.97
CA SER A 171 5.48 -10.96 5.56
C SER A 171 5.72 -11.66 4.22
N ARG A 172 5.10 -12.82 4.02
CA ARG A 172 5.17 -13.55 2.75
C ARG A 172 4.46 -12.80 1.62
N ALA A 173 3.28 -12.25 1.89
CA ALA A 173 2.54 -11.42 0.93
C ALA A 173 3.33 -10.18 0.53
N HIS A 174 4.05 -9.54 1.47
CA HIS A 174 4.91 -8.41 1.15
C HIS A 174 6.06 -8.79 0.20
N LEU A 175 6.72 -9.93 0.43
CA LEU A 175 7.73 -10.45 -0.49
C LEU A 175 7.14 -10.69 -1.90
N VAL A 176 5.95 -11.29 -1.97
CA VAL A 176 5.26 -11.52 -3.25
C VAL A 176 4.94 -10.18 -3.94
N ALA A 177 4.46 -9.19 -3.20
CA ALA A 177 4.17 -7.85 -3.73
C ALA A 177 5.43 -7.16 -4.28
N VAL A 178 6.57 -7.29 -3.60
CA VAL A 178 7.86 -6.77 -4.11
C VAL A 178 8.23 -7.44 -5.43
N ILE A 179 8.12 -8.78 -5.52
CA ILE A 179 8.43 -9.52 -6.76
C ILE A 179 7.52 -9.09 -7.89
N LEU A 180 6.20 -9.04 -7.67
CA LEU A 180 5.24 -8.76 -8.73
C LEU A 180 5.22 -7.29 -9.14
N ASN A 181 5.29 -6.38 -8.19
CA ASN A 181 5.16 -4.95 -8.44
C ASN A 181 6.52 -4.25 -8.62
N ASN A 182 7.41 -4.30 -7.62
CA ASN A 182 8.64 -3.54 -7.68
C ASN A 182 9.60 -4.10 -8.75
N PHE A 183 9.81 -5.43 -8.77
CA PHE A 183 10.66 -6.04 -9.80
C PHE A 183 9.97 -6.00 -11.17
N GLY A 184 8.65 -6.20 -11.23
CA GLY A 184 7.88 -6.03 -12.46
C GLY A 184 8.04 -4.63 -13.04
N ASN A 185 7.92 -3.59 -12.23
CA ASN A 185 8.14 -2.20 -12.67
C ASN A 185 9.58 -1.96 -13.13
N HIS A 186 10.58 -2.57 -12.49
CA HIS A 186 11.97 -2.47 -12.94
C HIS A 186 12.19 -3.16 -14.31
N LEU A 187 11.55 -4.31 -14.56
CA LEU A 187 11.57 -4.94 -15.88
C LEU A 187 10.93 -4.07 -16.97
N LEU A 188 9.84 -3.36 -16.64
CA LEU A 188 9.25 -2.38 -17.54
C LEU A 188 10.21 -1.22 -17.84
N HIS A 189 10.93 -0.72 -16.82
CA HIS A 189 11.97 0.30 -17.02
C HIS A 189 13.09 -0.19 -17.94
N MET A 190 13.57 -1.42 -17.76
CA MET A 190 14.56 -2.01 -18.67
C MET A 190 14.04 -2.04 -20.12
N ALA A 191 12.78 -2.45 -20.30
CA ALA A 191 12.15 -2.46 -21.62
C ALA A 191 12.01 -1.04 -22.21
N ASP A 192 11.67 -0.03 -21.41
CA ASP A 192 11.59 1.38 -21.84
C ASP A 192 12.94 1.88 -22.36
N VAL A 193 14.04 1.60 -21.64
CA VAL A 193 15.40 1.99 -22.05
C VAL A 193 15.76 1.33 -23.38
N LEU A 194 15.62 0.00 -23.48
CA LEU A 194 15.98 -0.75 -24.69
C LEU A 194 15.13 -0.37 -25.92
N CYS A 195 13.84 -0.08 -25.71
CA CYS A 195 12.96 0.44 -26.76
C CYS A 195 13.42 1.81 -27.24
N SER A 196 13.69 2.73 -26.30
CA SER A 196 14.10 4.09 -26.60
C SER A 196 15.37 4.16 -27.45
N GLU A 197 16.35 3.30 -27.21
CA GLU A 197 17.61 3.21 -27.98
C GLU A 197 17.41 2.87 -29.46
N LYS A 198 16.30 2.22 -29.78
CA LYS A 198 15.92 1.84 -31.14
C LYS A 198 14.74 2.65 -31.70
N GLY A 199 14.30 3.68 -31.01
CA GLY A 199 13.13 4.49 -31.41
C GLY A 199 11.83 3.68 -31.42
N MET A 200 11.72 2.60 -30.64
CA MET A 200 10.51 1.81 -30.48
C MET A 200 9.68 2.32 -29.32
N ASP A 201 8.35 2.18 -29.41
CA ASP A 201 7.43 2.45 -28.33
C ASP A 201 7.14 1.14 -27.57
N ARG A 202 7.35 1.13 -26.23
CA ARG A 202 7.06 -0.04 -25.40
C ARG A 202 5.59 -0.48 -25.51
N ARG A 203 4.67 0.41 -25.86
CA ARG A 203 3.25 0.06 -26.07
C ARG A 203 3.03 -1.01 -27.12
N LEU A 204 3.99 -1.23 -28.05
CA LEU A 204 3.98 -2.37 -28.98
C LEU A 204 3.91 -3.73 -28.27
N PHE A 205 4.36 -3.80 -27.01
CA PHE A 205 4.39 -5.04 -26.21
C PHE A 205 3.27 -5.13 -25.19
N GLN A 206 2.31 -4.19 -25.22
CA GLN A 206 1.25 -4.12 -24.21
C GLN A 206 0.40 -5.39 -24.14
N ASP A 207 -0.02 -5.93 -25.29
CA ASP A 207 -0.84 -7.13 -25.33
C ASP A 207 -0.08 -8.37 -24.84
N LEU A 208 1.22 -8.45 -25.09
CA LEU A 208 2.08 -9.50 -24.54
C LEU A 208 2.13 -9.45 -23.01
N MET A 209 2.25 -8.26 -22.44
CA MET A 209 2.24 -8.07 -20.98
C MET A 209 0.88 -8.44 -20.37
N LEU A 210 -0.21 -7.96 -20.98
CA LEU A 210 -1.58 -8.29 -20.54
C LEU A 210 -1.84 -9.79 -20.59
N TYR A 211 -1.41 -10.47 -21.64
CA TYR A 211 -1.47 -11.92 -21.74
C TYR A 211 -0.73 -12.60 -20.58
N THR A 212 0.49 -12.20 -20.28
CA THR A 212 1.30 -12.76 -19.18
C THR A 212 0.59 -12.63 -17.82
N LEU A 213 -0.11 -11.50 -17.60
CA LEU A 213 -0.85 -11.26 -16.35
C LEU A 213 -2.21 -12.00 -16.30
N SER A 214 -2.74 -12.42 -17.44
CA SER A 214 -4.07 -13.06 -17.54
C SER A 214 -4.02 -14.58 -17.54
N VAL A 215 -2.83 -15.21 -17.56
CA VAL A 215 -2.73 -16.67 -17.57
C VAL A 215 -3.31 -17.28 -16.31
N GLU A 216 -4.14 -18.30 -16.48
CA GLU A 216 -4.73 -19.08 -15.39
C GLU A 216 -3.85 -20.29 -15.04
N GLY A 217 -3.94 -20.75 -13.79
CA GLY A 217 -3.17 -21.88 -13.30
C GLY A 217 -1.78 -21.50 -12.82
N GLN A 218 -0.79 -22.39 -13.00
CA GLN A 218 0.58 -22.13 -12.58
C GLN A 218 1.35 -21.40 -13.69
N ALA A 219 1.91 -20.24 -13.38
CA ALA A 219 2.64 -19.41 -14.33
C ALA A 219 3.78 -20.17 -15.04
N LYS A 220 4.43 -21.12 -14.35
CA LYS A 220 5.51 -21.95 -14.94
C LYS A 220 5.02 -22.79 -16.13
N ASP A 221 3.76 -23.24 -16.14
CA ASP A 221 3.22 -24.08 -17.21
C ASP A 221 3.03 -23.28 -18.51
N HIS A 222 3.04 -21.96 -18.42
CA HIS A 222 2.97 -21.03 -19.55
C HIS A 222 4.33 -20.42 -19.92
N GLN A 223 5.42 -20.86 -19.22
CA GLN A 223 6.75 -20.32 -19.49
C GLN A 223 7.21 -20.70 -20.89
N THR A 224 7.62 -19.70 -21.65
CA THR A 224 8.15 -19.84 -23.01
C THR A 224 9.50 -19.11 -23.13
N GLY A 225 10.11 -19.14 -24.30
CA GLY A 225 11.31 -18.37 -24.58
C GLY A 225 12.59 -19.22 -24.64
N PRO A 226 13.75 -18.58 -24.91
CA PRO A 226 15.01 -19.28 -25.16
C PRO A 226 15.51 -20.06 -23.95
N ALA A 227 15.33 -19.56 -22.74
CA ALA A 227 15.84 -20.20 -21.52
C ALA A 227 15.19 -21.57 -21.28
N ILE A 228 13.87 -21.67 -21.36
CA ILE A 228 13.17 -22.95 -21.16
C ILE A 228 13.42 -23.95 -22.29
N ARG A 229 13.73 -23.45 -23.50
CA ARG A 229 14.06 -24.31 -24.65
C ARG A 229 15.54 -24.70 -24.73
N GLY A 230 16.42 -24.18 -23.83
CA GLY A 230 17.87 -24.39 -23.87
C GLY A 230 18.54 -23.77 -25.11
N ASP A 231 17.99 -22.64 -25.62
CA ASP A 231 18.59 -21.98 -26.81
C ASP A 231 19.71 -21.03 -26.39
N ASP A 232 20.87 -21.63 -26.04
CA ASP A 232 22.05 -20.90 -25.58
C ASP A 232 22.52 -19.85 -26.60
N ARG A 233 22.38 -20.14 -27.90
CA ARG A 233 22.81 -19.23 -28.97
C ARG A 233 22.03 -17.89 -28.88
N ILE A 234 20.72 -17.94 -28.65
CA ILE A 234 19.91 -16.75 -28.52
C ILE A 234 20.21 -16.03 -27.21
N ILE A 235 20.39 -16.78 -26.12
CA ILE A 235 20.76 -16.20 -24.80
C ILE A 235 22.07 -15.42 -24.93
N GLN A 236 23.13 -16.03 -25.52
CA GLN A 236 24.40 -15.35 -25.70
C GLN A 236 24.30 -14.11 -26.62
N LYS A 237 23.46 -14.17 -27.66
CA LYS A 237 23.20 -13.01 -28.49
C LYS A 237 22.58 -11.86 -27.70
N HIS A 238 21.56 -12.13 -26.86
CA HIS A 238 20.94 -11.11 -26.01
C HIS A 238 21.92 -10.55 -24.97
N LEU A 239 22.72 -11.40 -24.32
CA LEU A 239 23.77 -10.95 -23.39
C LEU A 239 24.76 -10.00 -24.06
N LYS A 240 25.17 -10.31 -25.30
CA LYS A 240 26.02 -9.42 -26.08
C LYS A 240 25.37 -8.08 -26.40
N GLU A 241 24.06 -8.05 -26.72
CA GLU A 241 23.31 -6.82 -26.94
C GLU A 241 23.19 -5.97 -25.66
N LEU A 242 23.30 -6.61 -24.48
CA LEU A 242 23.25 -5.96 -23.17
C LEU A 242 24.63 -5.57 -22.61
N GLU A 243 25.73 -5.71 -23.36
CA GLU A 243 27.10 -5.34 -22.89
C GLU A 243 27.18 -3.86 -22.48
N GLY A 244 26.40 -2.97 -23.11
CA GLY A 244 26.28 -1.56 -22.74
C GLY A 244 25.51 -1.29 -21.43
N HIS A 245 24.84 -2.31 -20.88
CA HIS A 245 23.99 -2.23 -19.68
C HIS A 245 24.35 -3.30 -18.65
N PRO A 246 25.45 -3.16 -17.91
CA PRO A 246 25.94 -4.23 -17.02
C PRO A 246 24.91 -4.76 -16.02
N THR A 247 24.07 -3.89 -15.46
CA THR A 247 23.00 -4.29 -14.54
C THR A 247 21.92 -5.10 -15.24
N PHE A 248 21.47 -4.69 -16.43
CA PHE A 248 20.46 -5.43 -17.19
C PHE A 248 20.99 -6.78 -17.66
N HIS A 249 22.27 -6.83 -18.07
CA HIS A 249 22.98 -8.08 -18.40
C HIS A 249 22.91 -9.08 -17.24
N SER A 250 23.30 -8.65 -16.03
CA SER A 250 23.30 -9.51 -14.85
C SER A 250 21.88 -10.00 -14.47
N ILE A 251 20.87 -9.14 -14.58
CA ILE A 251 19.47 -9.51 -14.33
C ILE A 251 19.00 -10.53 -15.36
N TYR A 252 19.25 -10.28 -16.66
CA TYR A 252 18.87 -11.18 -17.75
C TYR A 252 19.50 -12.56 -17.58
N GLU A 253 20.79 -12.62 -17.28
CA GLU A 253 21.53 -13.88 -17.06
C GLU A 253 20.96 -14.65 -15.86
N SER A 254 20.75 -13.98 -14.72
CA SER A 254 20.19 -14.59 -13.51
C SER A 254 18.78 -15.13 -13.72
N MET A 255 17.91 -14.39 -14.40
CA MET A 255 16.56 -14.83 -14.72
C MET A 255 16.55 -15.99 -15.70
N SER A 256 17.38 -15.93 -16.77
CA SER A 256 17.50 -17.03 -17.73
C SER A 256 17.95 -18.32 -17.07
N LYS A 257 18.93 -18.23 -16.16
CA LYS A 257 19.40 -19.38 -15.36
C LYS A 257 18.31 -19.92 -14.45
N SER A 258 17.56 -19.05 -13.76
CA SER A 258 16.45 -19.47 -12.89
C SER A 258 15.35 -20.19 -13.68
N ILE A 259 14.97 -19.66 -14.86
CA ILE A 259 13.96 -20.26 -15.74
C ILE A 259 14.41 -21.64 -16.23
N SER A 260 15.69 -21.81 -16.61
CA SER A 260 16.19 -23.09 -17.11
C SER A 260 16.26 -24.19 -16.05
N GLN A 261 16.14 -23.84 -14.77
CA GLN A 261 16.20 -24.77 -13.63
C GLN A 261 14.81 -25.04 -13.01
N SER A 262 13.74 -24.34 -13.44
CA SER A 262 12.38 -24.49 -12.96
C SER A 262 11.59 -25.49 -13.81
#